data_3c6d54b85aeff478448ce25a09ee3eb7
#
_entry.id   3c6d54b85aeff478448ce25a09ee3eb7
#
_cell.length_a   1.000
_cell.length_b   1.000
_cell.length_c   1.000
_cell.angle_alpha   90.00
_cell.angle_beta   90.00
_cell.angle_gamma   90.00
#
_symmetry.space_group_name_H-M   'P 1'
#
loop_
_entity.id
_entity.type
_entity.pdbx_description
1 polymer ?
#
loop_
_entity_poly.entity_id
_entity_poly.type
_entity_poly.pdbx_seq_one_letter_code
_entity_poly.pdbx_strand_id
1 'polypeptide(L)'
;DTGSAEGTQAKILAVTSCPTGIAHTYMAAEGIEKAAKAKNCFVKIETRGSGGAKNVLTDSEIAEADCIIVAADAQVPMDRFDGKKVIECQVSDGISKADQLIERALNGDAPIYHASAASSSSAAAKSGGSAGHKIYTQLMNGVSHMLPLVVGGGILIAIAFLIDGLSIDLNSLPADQRANFGTITPAAALLKGIGGTAFGFMLPILAGFIAMAIGDRPALALGL
;
A
#
# COMPACT_ATOMS: atom_id res chain seq x y z
N ASP A 1 -21.94 -40.61 -27.01
CA ASP A 1 -22.16 -39.98 -25.71
C ASP A 1 -20.82 -39.56 -25.15
N THR A 2 -20.38 -38.40 -25.55
CA THR A 2 -19.20 -37.74 -24.96
C THR A 2 -19.71 -36.72 -23.97
N GLY A 3 -19.78 -37.13 -22.70
CA GLY A 3 -19.96 -36.22 -21.59
C GLY A 3 -18.76 -35.30 -21.49
N SER A 4 -18.88 -34.07 -21.98
CA SER A 4 -17.94 -32.99 -21.69
C SER A 4 -18.03 -32.72 -20.19
N ALA A 5 -17.01 -33.14 -19.44
CA ALA A 5 -16.76 -32.64 -18.10
C ALA A 5 -16.57 -31.13 -18.22
N GLU A 6 -17.56 -30.34 -17.85
CA GLU A 6 -17.39 -28.93 -17.52
C GLU A 6 -16.45 -28.88 -16.31
N GLY A 7 -15.16 -28.77 -16.60
CA GLY A 7 -14.15 -28.53 -15.60
C GLY A 7 -14.45 -27.19 -14.96
N THR A 8 -14.92 -27.20 -13.73
CA THR A 8 -15.13 -26.00 -12.92
C THR A 8 -13.81 -25.25 -12.90
N GLN A 9 -13.75 -24.16 -13.63
CA GLN A 9 -12.55 -23.31 -13.71
C GLN A 9 -12.24 -22.81 -12.29
N ALA A 10 -11.03 -23.07 -11.79
CA ALA A 10 -10.64 -22.66 -10.45
C ALA A 10 -10.80 -21.15 -10.28
N LYS A 11 -11.47 -20.75 -9.21
CA LYS A 11 -11.74 -19.34 -8.86
C LYS A 11 -10.67 -18.84 -7.91
N ILE A 12 -9.72 -18.10 -8.43
CA ILE A 12 -8.66 -17.44 -7.63
C ILE A 12 -9.01 -15.99 -7.44
N LEU A 13 -8.88 -15.50 -6.22
CA LEU A 13 -8.95 -14.07 -5.92
C LEU A 13 -7.56 -13.56 -5.57
N ALA A 14 -7.30 -12.28 -5.82
CA ALA A 14 -6.05 -11.67 -5.40
C ALA A 14 -6.27 -10.27 -4.83
N VAL A 15 -5.40 -9.86 -3.91
CA VAL A 15 -5.31 -8.49 -3.39
C VAL A 15 -3.89 -8.03 -3.56
N THR A 16 -3.70 -6.87 -4.19
CA THR A 16 -2.39 -6.25 -4.33
C THR A 16 -2.35 -4.90 -3.64
N SER A 17 -1.28 -4.64 -2.89
CA SER A 17 -1.10 -3.37 -2.19
C SER A 17 0.38 -3.07 -1.98
N CYS A 18 0.77 -1.81 -2.15
CA CYS A 18 2.11 -1.36 -1.79
C CYS A 18 2.05 -0.06 -0.98
N PRO A 19 3.09 0.29 -0.22
CA PRO A 19 3.10 1.48 0.63
C PRO A 19 2.79 2.77 -0.12
N THR A 20 3.30 2.96 -1.31
CA THR A 20 3.01 4.13 -2.16
C THR A 20 1.67 4.04 -2.88
N GLY A 21 1.11 2.84 -3.01
CA GLY A 21 -0.17 2.58 -3.68
C GLY A 21 -0.19 2.92 -5.17
N ILE A 22 0.98 2.95 -5.85
CA ILE A 22 1.09 3.37 -7.25
C ILE A 22 1.61 2.23 -8.11
N ALA A 23 2.92 2.21 -8.44
CA ALA A 23 3.46 1.35 -9.48
C ALA A 23 3.37 -0.15 -9.14
N HIS A 24 3.93 -0.57 -8.00
CA HIS A 24 4.04 -1.99 -7.65
C HIS A 24 2.68 -2.67 -7.46
N THR A 25 1.68 -1.95 -6.94
CA THR A 25 0.31 -2.46 -6.80
C THR A 25 -0.25 -2.90 -8.15
N TYR A 26 -0.12 -2.07 -9.17
CA TYR A 26 -0.67 -2.36 -10.50
C TYR A 26 0.19 -3.35 -11.28
N MET A 27 1.52 -3.29 -11.15
CA MET A 27 2.43 -4.26 -11.77
C MET A 27 2.20 -5.68 -11.24
N ALA A 28 1.99 -5.84 -9.93
CA ALA A 28 1.67 -7.13 -9.33
C ALA A 28 0.30 -7.64 -9.80
N ALA A 29 -0.70 -6.76 -9.90
CA ALA A 29 -2.01 -7.13 -10.42
C ALA A 29 -1.91 -7.62 -11.87
N GLU A 30 -1.18 -6.90 -12.74
CA GLU A 30 -0.96 -7.29 -14.13
C GLU A 30 -0.19 -8.61 -14.24
N GLY A 31 0.84 -8.81 -13.41
CA GLY A 31 1.61 -10.06 -13.36
C GLY A 31 0.73 -11.26 -13.01
N ILE A 32 -0.06 -11.15 -11.94
CA ILE A 32 -0.99 -12.20 -11.51
C ILE A 32 -2.07 -12.47 -12.57
N GLU A 33 -2.61 -11.42 -13.21
CA GLU A 33 -3.60 -11.57 -14.27
C GLU A 33 -3.04 -12.29 -15.49
N LYS A 34 -1.83 -11.96 -15.92
CA LYS A 34 -1.13 -12.63 -17.03
C LYS A 34 -0.87 -14.11 -16.72
N ALA A 35 -0.39 -14.41 -15.51
CA ALA A 35 -0.14 -15.77 -15.06
C ALA A 35 -1.43 -16.61 -15.02
N ALA A 36 -2.53 -16.04 -14.51
CA ALA A 36 -3.83 -16.70 -14.48
C ALA A 36 -4.36 -16.99 -15.89
N LYS A 37 -4.26 -16.03 -16.82
CA LYS A 37 -4.62 -16.20 -18.23
C LYS A 37 -3.80 -17.31 -18.90
N ALA A 38 -2.51 -17.36 -18.63
CA ALA A 38 -1.63 -18.41 -19.18
C ALA A 38 -1.99 -19.82 -18.68
N LYS A 39 -2.51 -19.92 -17.47
CA LYS A 39 -2.99 -21.18 -16.85
C LYS A 39 -4.48 -21.43 -17.08
N ASN A 40 -5.16 -20.58 -17.86
CA ASN A 40 -6.59 -20.66 -18.16
C ASN A 40 -7.47 -20.78 -16.91
N CYS A 41 -7.14 -20.02 -15.84
CA CYS A 41 -7.93 -19.94 -14.63
C CYS A 41 -8.54 -18.54 -14.45
N PHE A 42 -9.70 -18.48 -13.76
CA PHE A 42 -10.33 -17.22 -13.43
C PHE A 42 -9.60 -16.53 -12.28
N VAL A 43 -9.30 -15.25 -12.46
CA VAL A 43 -8.80 -14.41 -11.37
C VAL A 43 -9.54 -13.09 -11.32
N LYS A 44 -9.96 -12.66 -10.12
CA LYS A 44 -10.39 -11.28 -9.84
C LYS A 44 -9.40 -10.65 -8.87
N ILE A 45 -8.95 -9.43 -9.19
CA ILE A 45 -7.89 -8.76 -8.44
C ILE A 45 -8.41 -7.44 -7.86
N GLU A 46 -8.39 -7.34 -6.54
CA GLU A 46 -8.59 -6.09 -5.82
C GLU A 46 -7.24 -5.36 -5.74
N THR A 47 -7.18 -4.12 -6.23
CA THR A 47 -6.01 -3.27 -6.11
C THR A 47 -6.24 -2.20 -5.06
N ARG A 48 -5.35 -2.11 -4.08
CA ARG A 48 -5.39 -1.08 -3.02
C ARG A 48 -4.27 -0.08 -3.25
N GLY A 49 -4.58 0.91 -4.07
CA GLY A 49 -3.66 1.96 -4.46
C GLY A 49 -3.91 3.27 -3.73
N SER A 50 -3.13 4.32 -4.06
CA SER A 50 -3.26 5.67 -3.52
C SER A 50 -4.64 6.30 -3.80
N GLY A 51 -5.33 5.88 -4.86
CA GLY A 51 -6.69 6.28 -5.19
C GLY A 51 -7.79 5.47 -4.50
N GLY A 52 -7.45 4.66 -3.47
CA GLY A 52 -8.37 3.78 -2.78
C GLY A 52 -8.43 2.36 -3.37
N ALA A 53 -9.34 1.54 -2.82
CA ALA A 53 -9.54 0.17 -3.27
C ALA A 53 -10.40 0.15 -4.55
N LYS A 54 -9.94 -0.58 -5.57
CA LYS A 54 -10.67 -0.83 -6.81
C LYS A 54 -10.94 -2.32 -6.97
N ASN A 55 -12.02 -2.67 -7.66
CA ASN A 55 -12.48 -4.06 -7.86
C ASN A 55 -12.59 -4.84 -6.54
N VAL A 56 -13.16 -4.20 -5.52
CA VAL A 56 -13.28 -4.77 -4.17
C VAL A 56 -13.95 -6.15 -4.24
N LEU A 57 -13.34 -7.10 -3.54
CA LEU A 57 -13.86 -8.45 -3.44
C LEU A 57 -15.07 -8.46 -2.51
N THR A 58 -16.17 -9.03 -2.98
CA THR A 58 -17.39 -9.18 -2.19
C THR A 58 -17.34 -10.44 -1.33
N ASP A 59 -18.14 -10.48 -0.26
CA ASP A 59 -18.19 -11.65 0.63
C ASP A 59 -18.65 -12.92 -0.11
N SER A 60 -19.53 -12.79 -1.10
CA SER A 60 -19.96 -13.91 -1.95
C SER A 60 -18.82 -14.45 -2.81
N GLU A 61 -18.02 -13.57 -3.41
CA GLU A 61 -16.84 -13.98 -4.20
C GLU A 61 -15.78 -14.65 -3.32
N ILE A 62 -15.56 -14.11 -2.13
CA ILE A 62 -14.65 -14.69 -1.14
C ILE A 62 -15.14 -16.07 -0.71
N ALA A 63 -16.45 -16.23 -0.48
CA ALA A 63 -17.05 -17.52 -0.11
C ALA A 63 -16.86 -18.60 -1.18
N GLU A 64 -16.95 -18.23 -2.47
CA GLU A 64 -16.80 -19.13 -3.61
C GLU A 64 -15.35 -19.36 -4.05
N ALA A 65 -14.40 -18.60 -3.53
CA ALA A 65 -12.99 -18.69 -3.93
C ALA A 65 -12.34 -19.99 -3.44
N ASP A 66 -11.58 -20.62 -4.33
CA ASP A 66 -10.75 -21.78 -4.03
C ASP A 66 -9.45 -21.39 -3.31
N CYS A 67 -8.88 -20.23 -3.68
CA CYS A 67 -7.68 -19.68 -3.06
C CYS A 67 -7.64 -18.16 -3.20
N ILE A 68 -7.02 -17.49 -2.23
CA ILE A 68 -6.82 -16.05 -2.23
C ILE A 68 -5.32 -15.76 -2.17
N ILE A 69 -4.81 -14.91 -3.07
CA ILE A 69 -3.42 -14.46 -3.08
C ILE A 69 -3.38 -13.03 -2.55
N VAL A 70 -2.65 -12.79 -1.46
CA VAL A 70 -2.43 -11.46 -0.90
C VAL A 70 -0.98 -11.06 -1.14
N ALA A 71 -0.74 -10.33 -2.22
CA ALA A 71 0.57 -9.79 -2.60
C ALA A 71 0.68 -8.33 -2.12
N ALA A 72 1.07 -8.15 -0.87
CA ALA A 72 0.98 -6.84 -0.22
C ALA A 72 2.13 -6.56 0.75
N ASP A 73 2.67 -5.33 0.65
CA ASP A 73 3.62 -4.76 1.62
C ASP A 73 2.95 -3.68 2.50
N ALA A 74 1.70 -3.29 2.18
CA ALA A 74 0.84 -2.44 3.00
C ALA A 74 -0.28 -3.25 3.64
N GLN A 75 -0.90 -2.72 4.71
CA GLN A 75 -1.96 -3.42 5.41
C GLN A 75 -3.19 -3.69 4.53
N VAL A 76 -3.65 -4.94 4.56
CA VAL A 76 -4.87 -5.40 3.92
C VAL A 76 -5.83 -5.89 5.02
N PRO A 77 -7.15 -5.58 4.96
CA PRO A 77 -8.13 -6.14 5.90
C PRO A 77 -8.22 -7.66 5.69
N MET A 78 -7.56 -8.43 6.55
CA MET A 78 -7.45 -9.88 6.44
C MET A 78 -8.62 -10.62 7.09
N ASP A 79 -9.35 -9.99 8.01
CA ASP A 79 -10.45 -10.62 8.77
C ASP A 79 -11.53 -11.23 7.87
N ARG A 80 -11.75 -10.64 6.71
CA ARG A 80 -12.71 -11.11 5.69
C ARG A 80 -12.32 -12.43 5.02
N PHE A 81 -11.09 -12.90 5.21
CA PHE A 81 -10.57 -14.13 4.63
C PHE A 81 -10.50 -15.28 5.63
N ASP A 82 -11.14 -15.14 6.80
CA ASP A 82 -11.15 -16.18 7.83
C ASP A 82 -11.69 -17.50 7.28
N GLY A 83 -10.99 -18.61 7.57
CA GLY A 83 -11.32 -19.96 7.09
C GLY A 83 -10.99 -20.23 5.63
N LYS A 84 -10.40 -19.28 4.88
CA LYS A 84 -10.04 -19.45 3.47
C LYS A 84 -8.56 -19.83 3.30
N LYS A 85 -8.26 -20.50 2.20
CA LYS A 85 -6.88 -20.75 1.76
C LYS A 85 -6.27 -19.44 1.28
N VAL A 86 -5.22 -18.96 1.95
CA VAL A 86 -4.58 -17.67 1.65
C VAL A 86 -3.10 -17.85 1.45
N ILE A 87 -2.57 -17.37 0.33
CA ILE A 87 -1.14 -17.24 0.06
C ILE A 87 -0.75 -15.78 0.31
N GLU A 88 -0.05 -15.53 1.41
CA GLU A 88 0.51 -14.22 1.71
C GLU A 88 1.93 -14.11 1.16
N CYS A 89 2.22 -13.02 0.45
CA CYS A 89 3.54 -12.74 -0.11
C CYS A 89 3.77 -11.23 -0.27
N GLN A 90 5.00 -10.86 -0.58
CA GLN A 90 5.34 -9.47 -0.90
C GLN A 90 4.76 -9.05 -2.24
N VAL A 91 4.51 -7.75 -2.42
CA VAL A 91 4.03 -7.22 -3.71
C VAL A 91 5.01 -7.53 -4.85
N SER A 92 6.32 -7.57 -4.56
CA SER A 92 7.37 -7.94 -5.52
C SER A 92 7.26 -9.38 -6.03
N ASP A 93 6.77 -10.31 -5.21
CA ASP A 93 6.54 -11.70 -5.61
C ASP A 93 5.36 -11.80 -6.59
N GLY A 94 4.33 -10.95 -6.43
CA GLY A 94 3.25 -10.81 -7.41
C GLY A 94 3.73 -10.32 -8.78
N ILE A 95 4.86 -9.61 -8.84
CA ILE A 95 5.48 -9.15 -10.09
C ILE A 95 6.37 -10.23 -10.70
N SER A 96 7.29 -10.80 -9.90
CA SER A 96 8.38 -11.65 -10.39
C SER A 96 8.11 -13.15 -10.34
N LYS A 97 7.15 -13.58 -9.50
CA LYS A 97 6.84 -15.00 -9.24
C LYS A 97 5.35 -15.31 -9.42
N ALA A 98 4.63 -14.50 -10.18
CA ALA A 98 3.19 -14.64 -10.39
C ALA A 98 2.79 -16.04 -10.87
N ASP A 99 3.58 -16.65 -11.78
CA ASP A 99 3.32 -18.01 -12.28
C ASP A 99 3.37 -19.05 -11.17
N GLN A 100 4.34 -18.95 -10.25
CA GLN A 100 4.47 -19.85 -9.11
C GLN A 100 3.32 -19.65 -8.10
N LEU A 101 2.88 -18.40 -7.89
CA LEU A 101 1.76 -18.10 -7.00
C LEU A 101 0.45 -18.70 -7.53
N ILE A 102 0.17 -18.56 -8.82
CA ILE A 102 -0.99 -19.16 -9.47
C ILE A 102 -0.91 -20.69 -9.43
N GLU A 103 0.26 -21.27 -9.68
CA GLU A 103 0.46 -22.72 -9.61
C GLU A 103 0.23 -23.28 -8.21
N ARG A 104 0.75 -22.62 -7.17
CA ARG A 104 0.48 -22.97 -5.78
C ARG A 104 -1.01 -22.87 -5.44
N ALA A 105 -1.67 -21.81 -5.92
CA ALA A 105 -3.10 -21.62 -5.70
C ALA A 105 -3.92 -22.73 -6.36
N LEU A 106 -3.59 -23.14 -7.59
CA LEU A 106 -4.25 -24.22 -8.32
C LEU A 106 -4.02 -25.59 -7.67
N ASN A 107 -2.81 -25.84 -7.16
CA ASN A 107 -2.47 -27.09 -6.45
C ASN A 107 -3.09 -27.16 -5.03
N GLY A 108 -3.72 -26.08 -4.56
CA GLY A 108 -4.27 -26.00 -3.22
C GLY A 108 -3.22 -25.94 -2.11
N ASP A 109 -1.97 -25.63 -2.47
CA ASP A 109 -0.84 -25.45 -1.55
C ASP A 109 -0.87 -24.06 -0.90
N ALA A 110 -1.91 -23.82 -0.10
CA ALA A 110 -2.10 -22.60 0.65
C ALA A 110 -2.61 -22.93 2.05
N PRO A 111 -2.06 -22.28 3.10
CA PRO A 111 -2.54 -22.45 4.47
C PRO A 111 -3.96 -21.85 4.60
N ILE A 112 -4.75 -22.43 5.52
CA ILE A 112 -6.03 -21.83 5.90
C ILE A 112 -5.74 -20.67 6.84
N TYR A 113 -6.26 -19.50 6.49
CA TYR A 113 -6.12 -18.30 7.32
C TYR A 113 -7.17 -18.32 8.43
N HIS A 114 -6.76 -18.01 9.67
CA HIS A 114 -7.65 -17.89 10.83
C HIS A 114 -7.48 -16.53 11.49
N ALA A 115 -8.50 -15.71 11.43
CA ALA A 115 -8.50 -14.35 11.99
C ALA A 115 -8.32 -14.34 13.51
N SER A 116 -8.85 -15.32 14.24
CA SER A 116 -8.70 -15.44 15.69
C SER A 116 -7.27 -15.74 16.16
N ALA A 117 -6.43 -16.31 15.30
CA ALA A 117 -5.02 -16.50 15.58
C ALA A 117 -4.19 -15.24 15.31
N ALA A 118 -4.72 -14.31 14.50
CA ALA A 118 -4.07 -13.06 14.15
C ALA A 118 -4.29 -11.94 15.18
N SER A 119 -5.37 -12.00 15.97
CA SER A 119 -5.62 -11.00 17.02
C SER A 119 -4.74 -11.16 18.27
N SER A 120 -4.07 -12.31 18.44
CA SER A 120 -3.03 -12.54 19.46
C SER A 120 -1.62 -12.56 18.88
N SER A 121 -1.48 -12.44 17.57
CA SER A 121 -0.21 -12.36 16.85
C SER A 121 -0.36 -11.47 15.62
N SER A 122 -0.45 -10.15 15.83
CA SER A 122 -0.12 -9.16 14.79
C SER A 122 1.38 -9.22 14.44
N ALA A 123 2.01 -10.35 14.72
CA ALA A 123 3.37 -10.68 14.41
C ALA A 123 3.43 -12.17 14.10
N ALA A 124 3.35 -12.53 12.85
CA ALA A 124 3.92 -13.70 12.24
C ALA A 124 2.97 -14.42 11.28
N ALA A 125 2.78 -13.87 10.09
CA ALA A 125 2.80 -14.73 8.94
C ALA A 125 4.16 -15.47 8.98
N LYS A 126 4.13 -16.77 9.21
CA LYS A 126 5.29 -17.64 9.06
C LYS A 126 5.54 -17.85 7.55
N SER A 127 5.95 -16.85 6.85
CA SER A 127 6.91 -16.97 5.78
C SER A 127 8.26 -16.64 6.42
N GLY A 128 9.31 -17.42 6.17
CA GLY A 128 10.62 -17.29 6.82
C GLY A 128 11.32 -15.95 6.57
N GLY A 129 10.67 -14.86 6.95
CA GLY A 129 11.19 -13.51 6.89
C GLY A 129 12.06 -13.26 8.11
N SER A 130 13.34 -13.00 7.87
CA SER A 130 14.29 -12.45 8.83
C SER A 130 13.64 -11.34 9.68
N ALA A 131 14.08 -11.16 10.94
CA ALA A 131 13.65 -10.04 11.80
C ALA A 131 13.69 -8.68 11.08
N GLY A 132 14.63 -8.52 10.15
CA GLY A 132 14.74 -7.35 9.27
C GLY A 132 13.52 -7.11 8.38
N HIS A 133 12.84 -8.17 7.91
CA HIS A 133 11.64 -8.00 7.08
C HIS A 133 10.45 -7.46 7.89
N LYS A 134 10.28 -7.89 9.14
CA LYS A 134 9.23 -7.36 10.04
C LYS A 134 9.45 -5.88 10.32
N ILE A 135 10.70 -5.49 10.62
CA ILE A 135 11.07 -4.09 10.84
C ILE A 135 10.79 -3.26 9.58
N TYR A 136 11.17 -3.78 8.41
CA TYR A 136 10.89 -3.12 7.12
C TYR A 136 9.39 -2.87 6.89
N THR A 137 8.54 -3.88 7.12
CA THR A 137 7.09 -3.75 6.93
C THR A 137 6.48 -2.73 7.90
N GLN A 138 6.91 -2.73 9.17
CA GLN A 138 6.47 -1.76 10.17
C GLN A 138 6.90 -0.33 9.81
N LEU A 139 8.14 -0.15 9.35
CA LEU A 139 8.65 1.13 8.88
C LEU A 139 7.87 1.63 7.66
N MET A 140 7.62 0.75 6.68
CA MET A 140 6.88 1.10 5.47
C MET A 140 5.42 1.47 5.76
N ASN A 141 4.80 0.88 6.77
CA ASN A 141 3.47 1.31 7.22
C ASN A 141 3.49 2.77 7.69
N GLY A 142 4.46 3.16 8.50
CA GLY A 142 4.64 4.56 8.93
C GLY A 142 4.86 5.51 7.75
N VAL A 143 5.74 5.14 6.82
CA VAL A 143 6.02 5.92 5.60
C VAL A 143 4.77 6.13 4.74
N SER A 144 3.94 5.10 4.57
CA SER A 144 2.71 5.20 3.76
C SER A 144 1.74 6.25 4.28
N HIS A 145 1.58 6.35 5.60
CA HIS A 145 0.67 7.30 6.23
C HIS A 145 1.25 8.73 6.25
N MET A 146 2.57 8.88 6.21
CA MET A 146 3.25 10.16 6.13
C MET A 146 3.19 10.77 4.72
N LEU A 147 3.16 9.96 3.65
CA LEU A 147 3.26 10.41 2.25
C LEU A 147 2.23 11.49 1.86
N PRO A 148 0.92 11.37 2.16
CA PRO A 148 -0.06 12.40 1.80
C PRO A 148 0.26 13.78 2.40
N LEU A 149 0.79 13.79 3.64
CA LEU A 149 1.18 15.02 4.33
C LEU A 149 2.40 15.67 3.67
N VAL A 150 3.41 14.88 3.34
CA VAL A 150 4.63 15.35 2.66
C VAL A 150 4.29 15.89 1.26
N VAL A 151 3.49 15.16 0.49
CA VAL A 151 3.07 15.59 -0.85
C VAL A 151 2.24 16.87 -0.77
N GLY A 152 1.24 16.93 0.11
CA GLY A 152 0.40 18.12 0.28
C GLY A 152 1.20 19.33 0.73
N GLY A 153 2.07 19.19 1.74
CA GLY A 153 2.96 20.25 2.22
C GLY A 153 3.93 20.71 1.15
N GLY A 154 4.51 19.78 0.38
CA GLY A 154 5.42 20.07 -0.73
C GLY A 154 4.76 20.86 -1.86
N ILE A 155 3.51 20.52 -2.21
CA ILE A 155 2.73 21.27 -3.21
C ILE A 155 2.48 22.70 -2.75
N LEU A 156 2.10 22.90 -1.48
CA LEU A 156 1.88 24.26 -0.94
C LEU A 156 3.15 25.11 -0.97
N ILE A 157 4.30 24.54 -0.64
CA ILE A 157 5.59 25.21 -0.73
C ILE A 157 5.95 25.53 -2.19
N ALA A 158 5.72 24.61 -3.11
CA ALA A 158 5.96 24.83 -4.54
C ALA A 158 5.08 25.98 -5.10
N ILE A 159 3.81 26.02 -4.70
CA ILE A 159 2.90 27.12 -5.08
C ILE A 159 3.38 28.46 -4.48
N ALA A 160 3.89 28.49 -3.26
CA ALA A 160 4.46 29.67 -2.66
C ALA A 160 5.64 30.22 -3.49
N PHE A 161 6.56 29.35 -3.92
CA PHE A 161 7.65 29.74 -4.81
C PHE A 161 7.16 30.21 -6.18
N LEU A 162 6.10 29.60 -6.70
CA LEU A 162 5.50 29.99 -7.97
C LEU A 162 4.89 31.39 -7.89
N ILE A 163 4.17 31.69 -6.80
CA ILE A 163 3.55 33.02 -6.59
C ILE A 163 4.62 34.12 -6.53
N ASP A 164 5.68 33.92 -5.74
CA ASP A 164 6.77 34.88 -5.67
C ASP A 164 7.49 35.00 -7.01
N GLY A 165 7.73 33.90 -7.74
CA GLY A 165 8.37 33.92 -9.04
C GLY A 165 7.58 34.61 -10.15
N LEU A 166 6.24 34.62 -10.07
CA LEU A 166 5.38 35.33 -11.02
C LEU A 166 5.17 36.80 -10.63
N SER A 167 5.29 37.13 -9.33
CA SER A 167 5.01 38.47 -8.80
C SER A 167 6.25 39.34 -8.75
N ILE A 168 7.45 38.77 -8.74
CA ILE A 168 8.69 39.50 -8.47
C ILE A 168 9.78 39.05 -9.45
N ASP A 169 10.48 40.02 -10.05
CA ASP A 169 11.66 39.69 -10.86
C ASP A 169 12.87 39.40 -9.94
N LEU A 170 13.27 38.16 -9.92
CA LEU A 170 14.41 37.62 -9.13
C LEU A 170 15.71 38.37 -9.40
N ASN A 171 15.89 38.91 -10.61
CA ASN A 171 17.12 39.62 -11.00
C ASN A 171 17.18 41.04 -10.41
N SER A 172 16.02 41.62 -10.07
CA SER A 172 15.90 42.95 -9.46
C SER A 172 16.09 42.93 -7.94
N LEU A 173 16.08 41.75 -7.29
CA LEU A 173 16.17 41.61 -5.85
C LEU A 173 17.63 41.66 -5.35
N PRO A 174 17.90 42.41 -4.25
CA PRO A 174 19.15 42.36 -3.52
C PRO A 174 19.47 40.93 -3.04
N ALA A 175 20.75 40.58 -2.89
CA ALA A 175 21.20 39.24 -2.55
C ALA A 175 20.66 38.72 -1.19
N ASP A 176 20.45 39.60 -0.23
CA ASP A 176 19.87 39.33 1.09
C ASP A 176 18.38 38.96 1.03
N GLN A 177 17.64 39.54 0.10
CA GLN A 177 16.20 39.26 -0.08
C GLN A 177 15.96 37.98 -0.91
N ARG A 178 16.92 37.56 -1.75
CA ARG A 178 16.84 36.28 -2.48
C ARG A 178 16.76 35.06 -1.55
N ALA A 179 17.37 35.15 -0.37
CA ALA A 179 17.28 34.11 0.66
C ALA A 179 15.87 33.94 1.23
N ASN A 180 15.02 34.97 1.15
CA ASN A 180 13.65 34.96 1.61
C ASN A 180 12.63 34.59 0.51
N PHE A 181 13.09 34.12 -0.65
CA PHE A 181 12.22 33.71 -1.75
C PHE A 181 11.23 32.63 -1.32
N GLY A 182 9.98 32.78 -1.72
CA GLY A 182 8.86 31.97 -1.26
C GLY A 182 8.18 32.52 0.01
N THR A 183 8.64 33.68 0.54
CA THR A 183 7.98 34.38 1.68
C THR A 183 7.91 35.87 1.48
N ILE A 184 8.21 36.38 0.29
CA ILE A 184 8.25 37.81 0.01
C ILE A 184 6.84 38.37 -0.10
N THR A 185 5.94 37.71 -0.81
CA THR A 185 4.53 38.09 -0.84
C THR A 185 3.77 37.48 0.35
N PRO A 186 2.78 38.19 0.93
CA PRO A 186 2.01 37.65 2.06
C PRO A 186 1.34 36.31 1.76
N ALA A 187 0.86 36.13 0.53
CA ALA A 187 0.24 34.86 0.09
C ALA A 187 1.26 33.70 0.05
N ALA A 188 2.46 33.94 -0.49
CA ALA A 188 3.53 32.96 -0.51
C ALA A 188 4.00 32.61 0.91
N ALA A 189 4.17 33.62 1.78
CA ALA A 189 4.54 33.43 3.17
C ALA A 189 3.54 32.54 3.93
N LEU A 190 2.23 32.76 3.73
CA LEU A 190 1.18 31.94 4.33
C LEU A 190 1.25 30.50 3.86
N LEU A 191 1.32 30.26 2.54
CA LEU A 191 1.37 28.92 1.96
C LEU A 191 2.63 28.16 2.37
N LYS A 192 3.79 28.83 2.35
CA LYS A 192 5.05 28.25 2.80
C LYS A 192 5.01 27.93 4.30
N GLY A 193 4.38 28.77 5.11
CA GLY A 193 4.16 28.55 6.55
C GLY A 193 3.32 27.30 6.80
N ILE A 194 2.19 27.15 6.11
CA ILE A 194 1.33 25.97 6.22
C ILE A 194 2.08 24.71 5.75
N GLY A 195 2.73 24.75 4.59
CA GLY A 195 3.52 23.65 4.07
C GLY A 195 4.67 23.25 4.99
N GLY A 196 5.39 24.22 5.56
CA GLY A 196 6.48 24.00 6.53
C GLY A 196 5.98 23.35 7.83
N THR A 197 4.82 23.77 8.33
CA THR A 197 4.17 23.14 9.49
C THR A 197 3.81 21.68 9.18
N ALA A 198 3.25 21.39 7.99
CA ALA A 198 2.97 20.04 7.55
C ALA A 198 4.24 19.17 7.54
N PHE A 199 5.37 19.68 7.05
CA PHE A 199 6.66 18.99 7.13
C PHE A 199 7.14 18.78 8.56
N GLY A 200 6.88 19.71 9.49
CA GLY A 200 7.20 19.57 10.91
C GLY A 200 6.50 18.36 11.56
N PHE A 201 5.30 18.02 11.11
CA PHE A 201 4.55 16.84 11.58
C PHE A 201 5.01 15.51 10.96
N MET A 202 5.93 15.52 10.02
CA MET A 202 6.40 14.31 9.34
C MET A 202 6.96 13.27 10.32
N LEU A 203 7.85 13.68 11.22
CA LEU A 203 8.47 12.76 12.18
C LEU A 203 7.49 12.24 13.24
N PRO A 204 6.65 13.05 13.89
CA PRO A 204 5.63 12.56 14.80
C PRO A 204 4.68 11.55 14.13
N ILE A 205 4.19 11.85 12.94
CA ILE A 205 3.29 10.95 12.21
C ILE A 205 3.99 9.64 11.87
N LEU A 206 5.22 9.69 11.37
CA LEU A 206 6.00 8.49 11.08
C LEU A 206 6.15 7.63 12.34
N ALA A 207 6.57 8.22 13.46
CA ALA A 207 6.77 7.51 14.72
C ALA A 207 5.45 6.94 15.27
N GLY A 208 4.36 7.70 15.23
CA GLY A 208 3.05 7.26 15.66
C GLY A 208 2.54 6.04 14.88
N PHE A 209 2.64 6.05 13.56
CA PHE A 209 2.19 4.92 12.74
C PHE A 209 3.12 3.72 12.78
N ILE A 210 4.42 3.90 13.02
CA ILE A 210 5.32 2.79 13.34
C ILE A 210 4.93 2.16 14.68
N ALA A 211 4.68 2.97 15.71
CA ALA A 211 4.22 2.49 17.01
C ALA A 211 2.89 1.74 16.90
N MET A 212 1.94 2.26 16.11
CA MET A 212 0.68 1.60 15.82
C MET A 212 0.87 0.24 15.11
N ALA A 213 1.84 0.14 14.21
CA ALA A 213 2.15 -1.13 13.53
C ALA A 213 2.75 -2.19 14.48
N ILE A 214 3.35 -1.77 15.59
CA ILE A 214 3.96 -2.65 16.60
C ILE A 214 2.97 -3.03 17.70
N GLY A 215 2.23 -2.06 18.23
CA GLY A 215 1.40 -2.20 19.44
C GLY A 215 -0.07 -1.86 19.26
N ASP A 216 -0.56 -1.85 17.99
CA ASP A 216 -1.94 -1.54 17.62
C ASP A 216 -2.37 -0.10 17.99
N ARG A 217 -3.66 0.20 17.88
CA ARG A 217 -4.23 1.55 18.07
C ARG A 217 -3.79 2.29 19.34
N PRO A 218 -3.69 1.65 20.53
CA PRO A 218 -3.23 2.34 21.73
C PRO A 218 -1.80 2.89 21.63
N ALA A 219 -0.92 2.22 20.87
CA ALA A 219 0.46 2.62 20.74
C ALA A 219 0.64 3.88 19.87
N LEU A 220 -0.35 4.24 19.03
CA LEU A 220 -0.33 5.47 18.24
C LEU A 220 -0.13 6.71 19.12
N ALA A 221 -0.85 6.77 20.26
CA ALA A 221 -0.77 7.90 21.18
C ALA A 221 0.58 8.01 21.93
N LEU A 222 1.33 6.91 22.00
CA LEU A 222 2.66 6.90 22.61
C LEU A 222 3.76 7.27 21.58
N GLY A 223 3.49 7.10 20.31
CA GLY A 223 4.42 7.39 19.24
C GLY A 223 4.33 8.82 18.69
N LEU A 224 3.21 9.52 18.89
CA LEU A 224 3.00 10.92 18.51
C LEU A 224 3.56 11.89 19.55
#